data_7a04d74ea795dec91023b82cfea92c70
#
_entry.id   7a04d74ea795dec91023b82cfea92c70
#
_cell.length_a   1.000
_cell.length_b   1.000
_cell.length_c   1.000
_cell.angle_alpha   90.00
_cell.angle_beta   90.00
_cell.angle_gamma   90.00
#
_symmetry.space_group_name_H-M   'P 1'
#
loop_
_entity.id
_entity.type
_entity.pdbx_description
1 polymer ?
#
loop_
_entity_poly.entity_id
_entity_poly.type
_entity_poly.pdbx_seq_one_letter_code
_entity_poly.pdbx_strand_id
1 'polypeptide(L)'
;MLQSTMRWACPTAKWAEMGNGAAKIGYAAMLEQFGPTEVVDYSVAAEQAGFSGVMAADHFQPWVPEQGSAPFVWNVMTLLAERTKGDVGPGVTCPGWRMHPATVAQASATLEAMYPGRHWLGLGSGEALNEHVVGGYWPEVGERIARMFEAVEIIRKLFTGKEVKHAGRWYQLESTRL
;
A
#
# COMPACT_ATOMS: atom_id res chain seq x y z
N MET A 1 -13.06 21.02 -23.75
CA MET A 1 -12.69 21.41 -22.37
C MET A 1 -13.53 20.61 -21.41
N LEU A 2 -13.02 19.47 -20.93
CA LEU A 2 -13.67 18.66 -19.90
C LEU A 2 -12.79 18.77 -18.66
N GLN A 3 -13.13 19.69 -17.77
CA GLN A 3 -12.60 19.71 -16.40
C GLN A 3 -13.35 18.65 -15.59
N SER A 4 -12.85 17.44 -15.54
CA SER A 4 -13.26 16.47 -14.53
C SER A 4 -12.47 16.76 -13.26
N THR A 5 -13.08 17.47 -12.32
CA THR A 5 -12.57 17.59 -10.97
C THR A 5 -12.70 16.24 -10.28
N MET A 6 -11.65 15.40 -10.36
CA MET A 6 -11.54 14.23 -9.48
C MET A 6 -11.48 14.72 -8.04
N ARG A 7 -12.57 14.55 -7.31
CA ARG A 7 -12.60 14.76 -5.85
C ARG A 7 -12.10 13.47 -5.19
N TRP A 8 -10.88 13.49 -4.72
CA TRP A 8 -10.37 12.47 -3.81
C TRP A 8 -11.07 12.64 -2.45
N ALA A 9 -12.19 11.96 -2.26
CA ALA A 9 -12.84 11.89 -0.96
C ALA A 9 -12.25 10.68 -0.21
N CYS A 10 -11.48 10.94 0.84
CA CYS A 10 -11.13 9.89 1.80
C CYS A 10 -12.45 9.31 2.36
N PRO A 11 -12.69 7.99 2.27
CA PRO A 11 -13.93 7.41 2.78
C PRO A 11 -13.85 7.26 4.30
N THR A 12 -13.85 8.35 5.05
CA THR A 12 -13.93 8.32 6.51
C THR A 12 -15.32 7.92 7.03
N ALA A 13 -16.33 7.82 6.15
CA ALA A 13 -17.71 7.56 6.54
C ALA A 13 -18.15 6.08 6.51
N LYS A 14 -17.40 5.18 5.89
CA LYS A 14 -17.86 3.78 5.72
C LYS A 14 -17.76 2.89 6.96
N TRP A 15 -16.99 3.27 7.98
CA TRP A 15 -16.88 2.45 9.19
C TRP A 15 -18.14 2.45 10.06
N ALA A 16 -18.96 3.51 9.98
CA ALA A 16 -20.22 3.63 10.73
C ALA A 16 -21.39 2.83 10.12
N GLU A 17 -21.28 2.41 8.87
CA GLU A 17 -22.33 1.67 8.15
C GLU A 17 -22.11 0.16 8.08
N MET A 18 -21.09 -0.38 8.78
CA MET A 18 -20.87 -1.83 8.88
C MET A 18 -21.87 -2.49 9.84
N GLY A 19 -23.14 -2.22 9.66
CA GLY A 19 -24.23 -2.95 10.29
C GLY A 19 -24.47 -4.30 9.61
N ASN A 20 -24.32 -5.41 10.36
CA ASN A 20 -24.82 -6.75 10.05
C ASN A 20 -24.39 -7.45 8.74
N GLY A 21 -23.30 -7.04 8.10
CA GLY A 21 -22.69 -7.80 6.99
C GLY A 21 -21.80 -8.93 7.50
N ALA A 22 -21.84 -10.10 6.87
CA ALA A 22 -20.87 -11.17 7.10
C ALA A 22 -19.44 -10.62 6.87
N ALA A 23 -18.49 -11.03 7.72
CA ALA A 23 -17.09 -10.62 7.58
C ALA A 23 -16.56 -11.00 6.20
N LYS A 24 -15.90 -10.05 5.52
CA LYS A 24 -15.20 -10.33 4.27
C LYS A 24 -13.89 -11.03 4.58
N ILE A 25 -13.59 -12.11 3.90
CA ILE A 25 -12.33 -12.84 4.02
C ILE A 25 -11.50 -12.58 2.78
N GLY A 26 -10.32 -11.97 2.96
CA GLY A 26 -9.34 -11.75 1.90
C GLY A 26 -8.29 -12.85 1.83
N TYR A 27 -7.66 -13.02 0.68
CA TYR A 27 -6.52 -13.89 0.46
C TYR A 27 -5.21 -13.11 0.69
N ALA A 28 -4.29 -13.67 1.48
CA ALA A 28 -2.95 -13.14 1.66
C ALA A 28 -2.01 -13.78 0.62
N ALA A 29 -1.63 -13.01 -0.38
CA ALA A 29 -0.74 -13.45 -1.45
C ALA A 29 0.72 -13.53 -0.95
N MET A 30 1.33 -14.70 -1.07
CA MET A 30 2.66 -15.01 -0.56
C MET A 30 3.74 -14.67 -1.61
N LEU A 31 4.12 -13.40 -1.69
CA LEU A 31 5.13 -12.91 -2.63
C LEU A 31 6.55 -13.44 -2.33
N GLU A 32 6.81 -13.83 -1.10
CA GLU A 32 8.11 -14.32 -0.67
C GLU A 32 8.41 -15.72 -1.17
N GLN A 33 7.37 -16.50 -1.45
CA GLN A 33 7.51 -17.93 -1.80
C GLN A 33 7.25 -18.22 -3.27
N PHE A 34 6.39 -17.43 -3.92
CA PHE A 34 5.96 -17.68 -5.28
C PHE A 34 6.39 -16.56 -6.23
N GLY A 35 6.65 -16.90 -7.47
CA GLY A 35 6.95 -15.90 -8.51
C GLY A 35 5.76 -14.98 -8.79
N PRO A 36 5.99 -13.78 -9.35
CA PRO A 36 4.95 -12.76 -9.47
C PRO A 36 3.74 -13.19 -10.32
N THR A 37 3.94 -13.98 -11.36
CA THR A 37 2.85 -14.51 -12.21
C THR A 37 2.06 -15.61 -11.50
N GLU A 38 2.75 -16.49 -10.79
CA GLU A 38 2.16 -17.56 -9.99
C GLU A 38 1.26 -17.02 -8.88
N VAL A 39 1.71 -15.98 -8.16
CA VAL A 39 0.91 -15.30 -7.14
C VAL A 39 -0.38 -14.74 -7.71
N VAL A 40 -0.34 -14.20 -8.93
CA VAL A 40 -1.54 -13.70 -9.60
C VAL A 40 -2.50 -14.83 -9.92
N ASP A 41 -2.01 -15.96 -10.43
CA ASP A 41 -2.85 -17.12 -10.75
C ASP A 41 -3.50 -17.72 -9.48
N TYR A 42 -2.76 -17.83 -8.38
CA TYR A 42 -3.31 -18.23 -7.08
C TYR A 42 -4.36 -17.25 -6.56
N SER A 43 -4.14 -15.95 -6.74
CA SER A 43 -5.10 -14.92 -6.32
C SER A 43 -6.41 -14.98 -7.12
N VAL A 44 -6.33 -15.25 -8.41
CA VAL A 44 -7.51 -15.51 -9.25
C VAL A 44 -8.26 -16.75 -8.79
N ALA A 45 -7.54 -17.84 -8.50
CA ALA A 45 -8.13 -19.07 -7.97
C ALA A 45 -8.79 -18.85 -6.59
N ALA A 46 -8.16 -18.05 -5.72
CA ALA A 46 -8.73 -17.68 -4.42
C ALA A 46 -10.03 -16.89 -4.58
N GLU A 47 -10.09 -15.92 -5.48
CA GLU A 47 -11.32 -15.18 -5.77
C GLU A 47 -12.42 -16.10 -6.28
N GLN A 48 -12.11 -17.04 -7.17
CA GLN A 48 -13.06 -18.06 -7.64
C GLN A 48 -13.55 -18.98 -6.51
N ALA A 49 -12.72 -19.21 -5.48
CA ALA A 49 -13.08 -19.96 -4.27
C ALA A 49 -13.89 -19.13 -3.25
N GLY A 50 -14.14 -17.83 -3.53
CA GLY A 50 -14.99 -16.98 -2.71
C GLY A 50 -14.28 -15.98 -1.80
N PHE A 51 -12.97 -15.82 -1.92
CA PHE A 51 -12.25 -14.73 -1.25
C PHE A 51 -12.64 -13.38 -1.86
N SER A 52 -12.80 -12.35 -1.01
CA SER A 52 -13.35 -11.05 -1.39
C SER A 52 -12.33 -10.00 -1.81
N GLY A 53 -11.05 -10.32 -1.71
CA GLY A 53 -9.95 -9.42 -2.06
C GLY A 53 -8.60 -10.04 -1.80
N VAL A 54 -7.54 -9.32 -2.17
CA VAL A 54 -6.15 -9.78 -2.06
C VAL A 54 -5.32 -8.76 -1.28
N MET A 55 -4.53 -9.27 -0.34
CA MET A 55 -3.50 -8.55 0.38
C MET A 55 -2.14 -9.08 -0.04
N ALA A 56 -1.14 -8.21 -0.24
CA ALA A 56 0.22 -8.61 -0.52
C ALA A 56 1.22 -7.80 0.32
N ALA A 57 2.23 -8.45 0.90
CA ALA A 57 3.25 -7.79 1.70
C ALA A 57 4.28 -7.06 0.81
N ASP A 58 4.77 -5.92 1.29
CA ASP A 58 5.82 -5.14 0.60
C ASP A 58 7.19 -5.48 1.20
N HIS A 59 7.72 -6.62 0.81
CA HIS A 59 9.05 -7.06 1.22
C HIS A 59 10.08 -6.86 0.11
N PHE A 60 11.31 -6.50 0.49
CA PHE A 60 12.42 -6.44 -0.44
C PHE A 60 13.10 -7.80 -0.63
N GLN A 61 13.08 -8.60 0.43
CA GLN A 61 13.65 -9.96 0.43
C GLN A 61 12.75 -10.89 1.22
N PRO A 62 12.80 -12.21 0.95
CA PRO A 62 12.00 -13.17 1.68
C PRO A 62 12.44 -13.31 3.13
N TRP A 63 11.58 -13.92 3.98
CA TRP A 63 11.86 -14.17 5.38
C TRP A 63 13.04 -15.11 5.59
N VAL A 64 13.17 -16.10 4.70
CA VAL A 64 14.26 -17.05 4.65
C VAL A 64 14.69 -17.26 3.20
N PRO A 65 16.00 -17.53 2.94
CA PRO A 65 16.51 -17.65 1.56
C PRO A 65 15.81 -18.74 0.73
N GLU A 66 15.32 -19.78 1.37
CA GLU A 66 14.66 -20.93 0.73
C GLU A 66 13.33 -20.55 0.08
N GLN A 67 12.69 -19.47 0.49
CA GLN A 67 11.48 -18.95 -0.15
C GLN A 67 11.76 -18.42 -1.56
N GLY A 68 12.89 -17.73 -1.74
CA GLY A 68 13.48 -17.44 -3.05
C GLY A 68 12.84 -16.33 -3.86
N SER A 69 11.82 -15.63 -3.37
CA SER A 69 11.13 -14.56 -4.12
C SER A 69 10.85 -13.35 -3.22
N ALA A 70 10.83 -12.16 -3.80
CA ALA A 70 10.25 -10.94 -3.21
C ALA A 70 10.07 -9.89 -4.33
N PRO A 71 9.09 -10.07 -5.22
CA PRO A 71 8.85 -9.10 -6.28
C PRO A 71 8.30 -7.79 -5.71
N PHE A 72 8.57 -6.69 -6.40
CA PHE A 72 8.09 -5.38 -5.96
C PHE A 72 6.55 -5.33 -5.95
N VAL A 73 5.98 -5.20 -4.78
CA VAL A 73 4.54 -5.35 -4.52
C VAL A 73 3.67 -4.45 -5.38
N TRP A 74 4.09 -3.19 -5.64
CA TRP A 74 3.28 -2.23 -6.40
C TRP A 74 3.08 -2.63 -7.87
N ASN A 75 4.08 -3.29 -8.47
CA ASN A 75 3.94 -3.85 -9.82
C ASN A 75 2.98 -5.04 -9.80
N VAL A 76 3.10 -5.91 -8.81
CA VAL A 76 2.25 -7.10 -8.68
C VAL A 76 0.81 -6.71 -8.37
N MET A 77 0.57 -5.72 -7.50
CA MET A 77 -0.78 -5.23 -7.18
C MET A 77 -1.52 -4.68 -8.42
N THR A 78 -0.82 -4.04 -9.34
CA THR A 78 -1.43 -3.60 -10.60
C THR A 78 -1.99 -4.79 -11.38
N LEU A 79 -1.20 -5.86 -11.49
CA LEU A 79 -1.63 -7.07 -12.18
C LEU A 79 -2.71 -7.85 -11.42
N LEU A 80 -2.64 -7.87 -10.09
CA LEU A 80 -3.69 -8.43 -9.24
C LEU A 80 -5.02 -7.71 -9.46
N ALA A 81 -5.00 -6.37 -9.44
CA ALA A 81 -6.19 -5.57 -9.67
C ALA A 81 -6.79 -5.76 -11.08
N GLU A 82 -5.95 -5.95 -12.10
CA GLU A 82 -6.38 -6.24 -13.47
C GLU A 82 -7.03 -7.64 -13.60
N ARG A 83 -6.49 -8.62 -12.90
CA ARG A 83 -6.88 -10.03 -13.05
C ARG A 83 -7.96 -10.48 -12.07
N THR A 84 -8.25 -9.71 -11.03
CA THR A 84 -9.30 -9.96 -10.03
C THR A 84 -10.33 -8.83 -10.02
N LYS A 85 -11.43 -9.00 -9.30
CA LYS A 85 -12.51 -8.00 -9.12
C LYS A 85 -12.63 -7.49 -7.68
N GLY A 86 -12.09 -8.23 -6.73
CA GLY A 86 -12.10 -7.89 -5.30
C GLY A 86 -11.19 -6.74 -4.94
N ASP A 87 -11.18 -6.38 -3.67
CA ASP A 87 -10.33 -5.32 -3.13
C ASP A 87 -8.85 -5.75 -3.17
N VAL A 88 -7.93 -4.82 -3.44
CA VAL A 88 -6.49 -5.08 -3.44
C VAL A 88 -5.75 -4.04 -2.63
N GLY A 89 -4.73 -4.47 -1.88
CA GLY A 89 -3.91 -3.53 -1.12
C GLY A 89 -2.69 -4.15 -0.47
N PRO A 90 -1.68 -3.32 -0.14
CA PRO A 90 -0.50 -3.79 0.56
C PRO A 90 -0.79 -4.04 2.04
N GLY A 91 -0.42 -5.16 2.50
CA GLY A 91 -0.48 -5.49 3.93
C GLY A 91 0.87 -5.99 4.46
N VAL A 92 1.77 -5.04 4.72
CA VAL A 92 1.71 -3.58 4.63
C VAL A 92 2.91 -3.01 3.88
N THR A 93 2.81 -1.77 3.35
CA THR A 93 3.99 -1.04 2.90
C THR A 93 4.53 -0.12 4.00
N CYS A 94 5.86 0.09 4.03
CA CYS A 94 6.50 0.99 4.98
C CYS A 94 6.89 2.30 4.29
N PRO A 95 6.19 3.42 4.55
CA PRO A 95 6.60 4.72 4.05
C PRO A 95 7.72 5.28 4.92
N GLY A 96 8.95 5.19 4.48
CA GLY A 96 10.04 5.69 5.32
C GLY A 96 11.43 5.56 4.75
N TRP A 97 11.93 4.36 4.63
CA TRP A 97 13.30 4.11 4.20
C TRP A 97 13.41 3.83 2.71
N ARG A 98 12.81 2.74 2.25
CA ARG A 98 12.84 2.35 0.83
C ARG A 98 11.99 3.27 -0.04
N MET A 99 10.88 3.74 0.49
CA MET A 99 9.92 4.58 -0.25
C MET A 99 9.55 5.83 0.55
N HIS A 100 9.75 6.99 -0.05
CA HIS A 100 9.28 8.26 0.51
C HIS A 100 7.74 8.28 0.59
N PRO A 101 7.11 8.90 1.62
CA PRO A 101 5.67 8.99 1.73
C PRO A 101 4.96 9.53 0.49
N ALA A 102 5.56 10.50 -0.20
CA ALA A 102 5.03 11.05 -1.45
C ALA A 102 4.99 9.99 -2.57
N THR A 103 6.00 9.13 -2.66
CA THR A 103 6.03 8.03 -3.64
C THR A 103 4.96 6.98 -3.33
N VAL A 104 4.79 6.64 -2.05
CA VAL A 104 3.72 5.73 -1.61
C VAL A 104 2.34 6.32 -1.92
N ALA A 105 2.14 7.61 -1.65
CA ALA A 105 0.89 8.29 -1.99
C ALA A 105 0.62 8.28 -3.50
N GLN A 106 1.64 8.54 -4.33
CA GLN A 106 1.53 8.51 -5.79
C GLN A 106 1.17 7.11 -6.30
N ALA A 107 1.86 6.07 -5.82
CA ALA A 107 1.57 4.69 -6.22
C ALA A 107 0.15 4.27 -5.84
N SER A 108 -0.29 4.59 -4.62
CA SER A 108 -1.64 4.32 -4.13
C SER A 108 -2.70 5.08 -4.94
N ALA A 109 -2.48 6.37 -5.21
CA ALA A 109 -3.38 7.19 -6.01
C ALA A 109 -3.49 6.67 -7.47
N THR A 110 -2.40 6.15 -8.02
CA THR A 110 -2.38 5.57 -9.35
C THR A 110 -3.25 4.31 -9.41
N LEU A 111 -3.11 3.40 -8.44
CA LEU A 111 -3.97 2.21 -8.36
C LEU A 111 -5.45 2.55 -8.19
N GLU A 112 -5.77 3.52 -7.32
CA GLU A 112 -7.15 3.97 -7.13
C GLU A 112 -7.73 4.60 -8.41
N ALA A 113 -6.93 5.36 -9.17
CA ALA A 113 -7.35 5.93 -10.44
C ALA A 113 -7.60 4.87 -11.53
N MET A 114 -6.80 3.80 -11.55
CA MET A 114 -6.97 2.69 -12.50
C MET A 114 -8.12 1.76 -12.12
N TYR A 115 -8.34 1.53 -10.81
CA TYR A 115 -9.32 0.57 -10.28
C TYR A 115 -10.15 1.21 -9.15
N PRO A 116 -11.04 2.17 -9.46
CA PRO A 116 -11.72 3.00 -8.46
C PRO A 116 -12.52 2.19 -7.43
N GLY A 117 -12.32 2.52 -6.16
CA GLY A 117 -13.05 1.94 -5.03
C GLY A 117 -12.62 0.54 -4.62
N ARG A 118 -11.53 0.02 -5.21
CA ARG A 118 -11.01 -1.33 -4.94
C ARG A 118 -9.68 -1.34 -4.20
N HIS A 119 -8.97 -0.21 -4.20
CA HIS A 119 -7.67 -0.13 -3.56
C HIS A 119 -7.79 0.34 -2.11
N TRP A 120 -7.04 -0.29 -1.22
CA TRP A 120 -6.82 0.16 0.14
C TRP A 120 -5.32 0.21 0.44
N LEU A 121 -4.90 1.12 1.31
CA LEU A 121 -3.50 1.33 1.65
C LEU A 121 -3.23 0.94 3.10
N GLY A 122 -2.59 -0.22 3.31
CA GLY A 122 -2.07 -0.64 4.60
C GLY A 122 -0.65 -0.12 4.81
N LEU A 123 -0.43 0.55 5.95
CA LEU A 123 0.85 1.14 6.31
C LEU A 123 1.42 0.52 7.58
N GLY A 124 2.72 0.29 7.59
CA GLY A 124 3.46 -0.24 8.73
C GLY A 124 4.71 0.58 9.05
N SER A 125 5.24 0.39 10.26
CA SER A 125 6.47 1.07 10.71
C SER A 125 7.76 0.40 10.22
N GLY A 126 7.65 -0.65 9.42
CA GLY A 126 8.76 -1.40 8.85
C GLY A 126 9.44 -2.37 9.81
N GLU A 127 10.29 -3.17 9.23
CA GLU A 127 11.15 -4.14 9.90
C GLU A 127 12.57 -4.09 9.34
N ALA A 128 13.57 -4.43 10.15
CA ALA A 128 14.98 -4.32 9.76
C ALA A 128 15.29 -5.11 8.50
N LEU A 129 14.76 -6.33 8.38
CA LEU A 129 15.01 -7.23 7.26
C LEU A 129 14.75 -6.57 5.91
N ASN A 130 13.67 -5.82 5.78
CA ASN A 130 13.23 -5.26 4.51
C ASN A 130 13.63 -3.79 4.30
N GLU A 131 13.78 -3.02 5.38
CA GLU A 131 14.08 -1.59 5.28
C GLU A 131 15.59 -1.28 5.35
N HIS A 132 16.39 -2.16 5.95
CA HIS A 132 17.85 -2.01 6.11
C HIS A 132 18.62 -2.11 4.80
N VAL A 133 17.98 -2.59 3.76
CA VAL A 133 18.57 -2.80 2.43
C VAL A 133 19.04 -1.50 1.76
N VAL A 134 18.53 -0.36 2.18
CA VAL A 134 18.96 0.96 1.69
C VAL A 134 20.09 1.57 2.54
N GLY A 135 20.57 0.87 3.56
CA GLY A 135 21.61 1.33 4.47
C GLY A 135 21.11 2.25 5.58
N GLY A 136 22.04 2.75 6.39
CA GLY A 136 21.73 3.61 7.52
C GLY A 136 21.50 2.83 8.83
N TYR A 137 21.15 3.54 9.89
CA TYR A 137 20.83 2.93 11.18
C TYR A 137 19.37 2.49 11.23
N TRP A 138 19.10 1.47 12.03
CA TRP A 138 17.75 1.02 12.30
C TRP A 138 17.26 1.62 13.64
N PRO A 139 16.25 2.52 13.62
CA PRO A 139 15.82 3.21 14.83
C PRO A 139 15.06 2.31 15.79
N GLU A 140 14.98 2.75 17.04
CA GLU A 140 14.08 2.17 18.02
C GLU A 140 12.61 2.29 17.62
N VAL A 141 11.76 1.41 18.16
CA VAL A 141 10.35 1.30 17.80
C VAL A 141 9.58 2.61 17.92
N GLY A 142 9.86 3.40 18.95
CA GLY A 142 9.20 4.70 19.15
C GLY A 142 9.46 5.69 18.02
N GLU A 143 10.69 5.73 17.51
CA GLU A 143 11.04 6.58 16.38
C GLU A 143 10.38 6.05 15.08
N ARG A 144 10.39 4.75 14.84
CA ARG A 144 9.75 4.17 13.65
C ARG A 144 8.26 4.49 13.58
N ILE A 145 7.58 4.35 14.72
CA ILE A 145 6.15 4.70 14.83
C ILE A 145 5.92 6.19 14.58
N ALA A 146 6.75 7.07 15.17
CA ALA A 146 6.62 8.51 14.99
C ALA A 146 6.86 8.92 13.51
N ARG A 147 7.84 8.31 12.84
CA ARG A 147 8.07 8.49 11.37
C ARG A 147 6.85 8.04 10.57
N MET A 148 6.26 6.90 10.91
CA MET A 148 5.07 6.40 10.24
C MET A 148 3.89 7.37 10.40
N PHE A 149 3.66 7.93 11.57
CA PHE A 149 2.59 8.93 11.77
C PHE A 149 2.80 10.18 10.94
N GLU A 150 4.04 10.70 10.86
CA GLU A 150 4.36 11.84 9.99
C GLU A 150 4.13 11.49 8.51
N ALA A 151 4.52 10.28 8.09
CA ALA A 151 4.26 9.80 6.73
C ALA A 151 2.76 9.69 6.42
N VAL A 152 1.95 9.18 7.36
CA VAL A 152 0.47 9.11 7.23
C VAL A 152 -0.13 10.51 7.07
N GLU A 153 0.36 11.50 7.83
CA GLU A 153 -0.10 12.88 7.69
C GLU A 153 0.18 13.44 6.29
N ILE A 154 1.39 13.21 5.77
CA ILE A 154 1.78 13.64 4.42
C ILE A 154 0.91 12.97 3.35
N ILE A 155 0.74 11.64 3.42
CA ILE A 155 -0.08 10.88 2.48
C ILE A 155 -1.51 11.40 2.45
N ARG A 156 -2.11 11.63 3.63
CA ARG A 156 -3.46 12.19 3.74
C ARG A 156 -3.57 13.60 3.13
N LYS A 157 -2.57 14.46 3.35
CA LYS A 157 -2.53 15.79 2.73
C LYS A 157 -2.46 15.70 1.21
N LEU A 158 -1.61 14.83 0.67
CA LEU A 158 -1.46 14.64 -0.76
C LEU A 158 -2.75 14.12 -1.41
N PHE A 159 -3.48 13.22 -0.77
CA PHE A 159 -4.77 12.70 -1.26
C PHE A 159 -5.87 13.78 -1.34
N THR A 160 -5.66 14.98 -0.80
CA THR A 160 -6.59 16.09 -1.01
C THR A 160 -6.52 16.68 -2.41
N GLY A 161 -5.47 16.38 -3.20
CA GLY A 161 -5.18 17.00 -4.49
C GLY A 161 -4.78 18.46 -4.41
N LYS A 162 -4.58 19.02 -3.21
CA LYS A 162 -4.11 20.38 -2.99
C LYS A 162 -2.59 20.42 -2.95
N GLU A 163 -2.01 21.61 -3.19
CA GLU A 163 -0.60 21.83 -2.97
C GLU A 163 -0.23 21.63 -1.50
N VAL A 164 0.79 20.83 -1.24
CA VAL A 164 1.28 20.47 0.09
C VAL A 164 2.68 21.01 0.27
N LYS A 165 2.88 21.76 1.34
CA LYS A 165 4.18 22.07 1.94
C LYS A 165 4.26 21.39 3.29
N HIS A 166 5.35 20.71 3.56
CA HIS A 166 5.57 20.03 4.83
C HIS A 166 7.03 20.19 5.25
N ALA A 167 7.25 20.64 6.47
CA ALA A 167 8.57 20.75 7.09
C ALA A 167 8.48 20.01 8.43
N GLY A 168 8.63 18.69 8.38
CA GLY A 168 8.56 17.83 9.54
C GLY A 168 9.94 17.46 10.07
N ARG A 169 9.94 16.56 11.05
CA ARG A 169 11.18 16.07 11.66
C ARG A 169 11.95 15.15 10.71
N TRP A 170 11.24 14.34 9.91
CA TRP A 170 11.85 13.31 9.07
C TRP A 170 11.62 13.55 7.58
N TYR A 171 10.57 14.27 7.22
CA TYR A 171 10.21 14.50 5.82
C TYR A 171 10.01 15.98 5.52
N GLN A 172 10.36 16.35 4.30
CA GLN A 172 10.14 17.69 3.79
C GLN A 172 9.53 17.62 2.39
N LEU A 173 8.51 18.43 2.15
CA LEU A 173 7.88 18.60 0.84
C LEU A 173 7.79 20.08 0.52
N GLU A 174 8.15 20.44 -0.72
CA GLU A 174 8.02 21.78 -1.24
C GLU A 174 7.08 21.76 -2.44
N SER A 175 5.95 22.53 -2.34
CA SER A 175 4.99 22.72 -3.43
C SER A 175 4.60 21.44 -4.18
N THR A 176 4.35 20.37 -3.42
CA THR A 176 4.05 19.03 -3.95
C THR A 176 2.55 18.82 -4.10
N ARG A 177 2.12 18.27 -5.25
CA ARG A 177 0.71 17.94 -5.53
C ARG A 177 0.64 16.57 -6.21
N LEU A 178 -0.36 15.76 -5.88
CA LEU A 178 -0.81 14.61 -6.65
C LEU A 178 -1.85 15.02 -7.69
#